data_74db4340921f65bbb10cb8ee2c851803
#
_entry.id   74db4340921f65bbb10cb8ee2c851803
#
_cell.length_a   1.000
_cell.length_b   1.000
_cell.length_c   1.000
_cell.angle_alpha   90.00
_cell.angle_beta   90.00
_cell.angle_gamma   90.00
#
_symmetry.space_group_name_H-M   'P 1'
#
loop_
_entity.id
_entity.type
_entity.pdbx_description
1 polymer ?
#
loop_
_entity_poly.entity_id
_entity_poly.type
_entity_poly.pdbx_seq_one_letter_code
_entity_poly.pdbx_strand_id
1 'polypeptide(L)'
;MRAAFVDGRAASHLAAAFRGVVVARFGFSAVPLVVARYSKRPLPDRLLRPVPRSMNPDRPTRNRAARATTTTMVILVVTSVTVMDATTNDDNITALSSVPLPPPPPPASLRVTQRVWWALPLFTIAWLLMAVIIAASLTRVRLWELAPGSAQAVAPRMSFDDDALEFVTRYESDGEIMFVTALGSQLSLLDAAAAWLDDDVEVLTYEERFGQQTPTQQREVGSRAMVSSKQIAEFVAFTRLGIKSEFVYGDVVVDDVVCADVPDPQSACKLLVAGDTILTFGGIPTPTLPALVEAVTNRRVGELVVLEVRRADTDVAVAIKVKLMASPDDASRTIVGFMPRDTRTVETPFEVGIDTDSIGGPSAGLAFTLALIDELSQGSLTGAVKVAATGTMDGDESVGAVGAIPQKAVAARDSGAKLFLIPASQSAADIAQARRVGGAQMRVETVATLQDALDILRGIGGDLLPDATTSD
;
A
#
# COMPACT_ATOMS: atom_id res chain seq x y z
N MET A 1 24.86 9.58 36.12
CA MET A 1 25.40 8.24 35.82
C MET A 1 25.79 8.22 34.34
N ARG A 2 27.06 7.94 34.07
CA ARG A 2 27.62 8.01 32.70
C ARG A 2 27.21 6.76 31.95
N ALA A 3 26.52 6.91 30.79
CA ALA A 3 26.30 5.86 29.83
C ALA A 3 27.51 5.76 28.89
N ALA A 4 28.06 4.57 28.76
CA ALA A 4 29.25 4.27 27.94
C ALA A 4 28.85 4.20 26.46
N PHE A 5 29.57 4.96 25.66
CA PHE A 5 29.57 4.90 24.19
C PHE A 5 30.25 3.57 23.77
N VAL A 6 29.51 2.70 23.08
CA VAL A 6 30.07 1.53 22.43
C VAL A 6 30.38 1.86 20.99
N ASP A 7 31.64 1.69 20.64
CA ASP A 7 32.29 2.08 19.38
C ASP A 7 31.70 1.30 18.18
N GLY A 8 31.18 2.04 17.17
CA GLY A 8 30.49 1.52 15.99
C GLY A 8 31.36 0.82 14.95
N ARG A 9 32.60 0.41 15.27
CA ARG A 9 33.51 -0.25 14.33
C ARG A 9 33.42 -1.77 14.30
N ALA A 10 32.75 -2.41 15.27
CA ALA A 10 32.61 -3.87 15.29
C ALA A 10 31.45 -4.40 14.42
N ALA A 11 30.46 -3.55 14.13
CA ALA A 11 29.27 -3.96 13.35
C ALA A 11 29.55 -4.05 11.84
N SER A 12 30.50 -3.26 11.31
CA SER A 12 30.81 -3.22 9.88
C SER A 12 31.54 -4.46 9.35
N HIS A 13 32.22 -5.21 10.23
CA HIS A 13 32.94 -6.44 9.83
C HIS A 13 32.03 -7.68 9.78
N LEU A 14 30.95 -7.71 10.53
CA LEU A 14 29.99 -8.83 10.48
C LEU A 14 29.07 -8.73 9.24
N ALA A 15 28.66 -7.53 8.85
CA ALA A 15 27.84 -7.29 7.65
C ALA A 15 28.57 -7.66 6.36
N ALA A 16 29.91 -7.44 6.29
CA ALA A 16 30.72 -7.83 5.15
C ALA A 16 30.88 -9.35 5.00
N ALA A 17 30.91 -10.09 6.11
CA ALA A 17 31.01 -11.57 6.10
C ALA A 17 29.72 -12.25 5.59
N PHE A 18 28.55 -11.65 5.84
CA PHE A 18 27.26 -12.22 5.38
C PHE A 18 26.96 -11.91 3.91
N ARG A 19 27.43 -10.79 3.36
CA ARG A 19 27.27 -10.48 1.92
C ARG A 19 28.07 -11.43 1.01
N GLY A 20 29.10 -12.10 1.53
CA GLY A 20 29.92 -13.07 0.78
C GLY A 20 29.30 -14.47 0.61
N VAL A 21 28.28 -14.82 1.40
CA VAL A 21 27.71 -16.19 1.44
C VAL A 21 26.52 -16.36 0.48
N VAL A 22 25.87 -15.29 0.03
CA VAL A 22 24.66 -15.37 -0.83
C VAL A 22 25.00 -15.49 -2.32
N VAL A 23 26.26 -15.38 -2.75
CA VAL A 23 26.66 -15.45 -4.18
C VAL A 23 27.53 -16.68 -4.48
N ALA A 24 27.46 -17.76 -3.73
CA ALA A 24 28.00 -19.05 -4.15
C ALA A 24 27.04 -19.69 -5.16
N ARG A 25 27.26 -19.46 -6.46
CA ARG A 25 26.63 -20.23 -7.55
C ARG A 25 27.00 -21.71 -7.40
N PHE A 26 26.08 -22.49 -6.87
CA PHE A 26 26.14 -23.93 -7.01
C PHE A 26 25.76 -24.29 -8.45
N GLY A 27 26.75 -24.64 -9.25
CA GLY A 27 26.55 -25.28 -10.54
C GLY A 27 26.02 -26.69 -10.33
N PHE A 28 24.72 -26.88 -10.40
CA PHE A 28 24.11 -28.21 -10.52
C PHE A 28 23.71 -28.42 -11.97
N SER A 29 24.18 -29.57 -12.49
CA SER A 29 23.85 -30.09 -13.79
C SER A 29 22.33 -30.23 -13.95
N ALA A 30 21.81 -29.77 -15.07
CA ALA A 30 20.38 -29.70 -15.38
C ALA A 30 19.71 -31.08 -15.34
N VAL A 31 18.73 -31.25 -14.45
CA VAL A 31 17.77 -32.36 -14.49
C VAL A 31 16.50 -31.83 -15.15
N PRO A 32 15.91 -32.55 -16.13
CA PRO A 32 14.74 -32.03 -16.86
C PRO A 32 13.51 -31.93 -15.97
N LEU A 33 12.89 -30.77 -15.99
CA LEU A 33 11.66 -30.44 -15.26
C LEU A 33 10.44 -30.88 -16.09
N VAL A 34 9.67 -31.85 -15.63
CA VAL A 34 8.39 -32.25 -16.26
C VAL A 34 7.25 -31.48 -15.61
N VAL A 35 6.59 -30.62 -16.41
CA VAL A 35 5.43 -29.84 -15.98
C VAL A 35 4.15 -30.60 -16.36
N ALA A 36 3.40 -31.08 -15.37
CA ALA A 36 2.07 -31.65 -15.58
C ALA A 36 0.98 -30.58 -15.41
N ARG A 37 0.13 -30.40 -16.42
CA ARG A 37 -1.05 -29.52 -16.38
C ARG A 37 -2.25 -30.30 -15.84
N TYR A 38 -2.83 -29.79 -14.74
CA TYR A 38 -4.08 -30.33 -14.19
C TYR A 38 -5.25 -29.43 -14.62
N SER A 39 -6.25 -30.01 -15.31
CA SER A 39 -7.47 -29.35 -15.70
C SER A 39 -8.58 -29.66 -14.70
N LYS A 40 -9.12 -28.65 -14.00
CA LYS A 40 -10.31 -28.80 -13.16
C LYS A 40 -11.56 -28.87 -14.03
N ARG A 41 -12.31 -29.97 -13.96
CA ARG A 41 -13.69 -30.06 -14.48
C ARG A 41 -14.63 -29.26 -13.55
N PRO A 42 -15.63 -28.54 -14.09
CA PRO A 42 -16.62 -27.86 -13.28
C PRO A 42 -17.60 -28.87 -12.66
N LEU A 43 -18.02 -28.59 -11.42
CA LEU A 43 -19.08 -29.28 -10.71
C LEU A 43 -20.45 -28.99 -11.36
N PRO A 44 -21.41 -29.93 -11.35
CA PRO A 44 -22.72 -29.74 -11.98
C PRO A 44 -23.63 -28.83 -11.14
N ASP A 45 -24.22 -27.83 -11.80
CA ASP A 45 -25.31 -27.00 -11.30
C ASP A 45 -26.55 -27.83 -10.97
N ARG A 46 -26.94 -27.86 -9.71
CA ARG A 46 -28.34 -28.11 -9.31
C ARG A 46 -28.69 -27.28 -8.08
N LEU A 47 -29.77 -26.52 -8.24
CA LEU A 47 -30.54 -25.76 -7.27
C LEU A 47 -30.39 -24.23 -7.31
N LEU A 48 -31.01 -23.60 -8.33
CA LEU A 48 -31.69 -22.31 -8.19
C LEU A 48 -32.77 -22.22 -9.29
N ARG A 49 -34.05 -22.12 -8.91
CA ARG A 49 -35.19 -21.93 -9.80
C ARG A 49 -35.22 -20.50 -10.34
N PRO A 50 -35.57 -20.27 -11.60
CA PRO A 50 -35.68 -18.95 -12.17
C PRO A 50 -37.06 -18.31 -11.97
N VAL A 51 -37.05 -17.00 -11.74
CA VAL A 51 -38.19 -16.08 -11.86
C VAL A 51 -38.21 -15.59 -13.32
N PRO A 52 -39.34 -15.53 -14.00
CA PRO A 52 -39.40 -15.17 -15.43
C PRO A 52 -39.31 -13.66 -15.62
N ARG A 53 -38.41 -13.24 -16.55
CA ARG A 53 -38.42 -11.90 -17.14
C ARG A 53 -38.70 -11.99 -18.64
N SER A 54 -39.56 -11.09 -19.07
CA SER A 54 -40.06 -10.89 -20.42
C SER A 54 -38.98 -10.63 -21.47
N MET A 55 -39.25 -11.17 -22.65
CA MET A 55 -38.45 -11.06 -23.88
C MET A 55 -38.33 -9.63 -24.38
N ASN A 56 -37.13 -9.27 -24.84
CA ASN A 56 -36.94 -8.38 -25.96
C ASN A 56 -35.73 -8.88 -26.80
N PRO A 57 -35.88 -9.14 -28.08
CA PRO A 57 -34.81 -9.64 -28.95
C PRO A 57 -34.09 -8.46 -29.61
N ASP A 58 -32.80 -8.63 -29.82
CA ASP A 58 -31.89 -7.92 -30.72
C ASP A 58 -30.72 -7.21 -30.01
N ARG A 59 -29.64 -7.99 -29.84
CA ARG A 59 -28.25 -7.48 -29.98
C ARG A 59 -27.24 -8.64 -30.11
N PRO A 60 -26.21 -8.49 -30.95
CA PRO A 60 -25.28 -9.56 -31.30
C PRO A 60 -24.24 -9.81 -30.19
N THR A 61 -23.97 -11.09 -29.98
CA THR A 61 -22.97 -11.60 -29.02
C THR A 61 -21.55 -11.27 -29.48
N ARG A 62 -20.84 -10.50 -28.63
CA ARG A 62 -19.39 -10.36 -28.72
C ARG A 62 -18.73 -11.25 -27.67
N ASN A 63 -18.00 -12.26 -28.14
CA ASN A 63 -17.18 -13.16 -27.33
C ASN A 63 -16.14 -12.39 -26.51
N ARG A 64 -16.25 -12.44 -25.20
CA ARG A 64 -15.17 -12.02 -24.27
C ARG A 64 -14.45 -13.29 -23.81
N ALA A 65 -13.23 -13.46 -24.25
CA ALA A 65 -12.33 -14.50 -23.76
C ALA A 65 -11.94 -14.22 -22.30
N ALA A 66 -12.33 -15.11 -21.41
CA ALA A 66 -11.88 -15.09 -20.02
C ALA A 66 -10.39 -15.46 -19.94
N ARG A 67 -9.56 -14.58 -19.42
CA ARG A 67 -8.17 -14.88 -19.05
C ARG A 67 -8.18 -15.74 -17.77
N ALA A 68 -7.78 -17.00 -17.92
CA ALA A 68 -7.54 -17.90 -16.79
C ALA A 68 -6.17 -17.58 -16.16
N THR A 69 -6.17 -17.24 -14.88
CA THR A 69 -4.95 -17.12 -14.07
C THR A 69 -4.44 -18.53 -13.77
N THR A 70 -3.26 -18.89 -14.25
CA THR A 70 -2.63 -20.19 -14.02
C THR A 70 -1.72 -20.10 -12.79
N THR A 71 -2.11 -20.74 -11.70
CA THR A 71 -1.24 -20.95 -10.53
C THR A 71 -0.38 -22.17 -10.78
N THR A 72 0.93 -22.00 -10.83
CA THR A 72 1.90 -23.10 -11.02
C THR A 72 2.30 -23.65 -9.66
N MET A 73 1.93 -24.89 -9.38
CA MET A 73 2.37 -25.65 -8.20
C MET A 73 3.52 -26.56 -8.63
N VAL A 74 4.68 -26.38 -8.04
CA VAL A 74 5.86 -27.22 -8.27
C VAL A 74 5.81 -28.42 -7.32
N ILE A 75 5.67 -29.62 -7.86
CA ILE A 75 5.75 -30.87 -7.09
C ILE A 75 7.06 -31.58 -7.47
N LEU A 76 7.90 -31.81 -6.47
CA LEU A 76 9.12 -32.58 -6.63
C LEU A 76 8.76 -34.08 -6.56
N VAL A 77 8.85 -34.78 -7.68
CA VAL A 77 8.65 -36.23 -7.72
C VAL A 77 10.02 -36.90 -7.81
N VAL A 78 10.38 -37.67 -6.78
CA VAL A 78 11.55 -38.56 -6.80
C VAL A 78 11.12 -39.84 -7.48
N THR A 79 11.56 -40.07 -8.72
CA THR A 79 11.36 -41.34 -9.44
C THR A 79 12.50 -42.31 -9.16
N SER A 80 12.18 -43.42 -8.54
CA SER A 80 13.06 -44.59 -8.47
C SER A 80 13.14 -45.23 -9.88
N VAL A 81 14.36 -45.40 -10.35
CA VAL A 81 14.63 -46.12 -11.61
C VAL A 81 14.51 -47.61 -11.35
N THR A 82 13.50 -48.23 -11.89
CA THR A 82 13.38 -49.68 -11.98
C THR A 82 14.09 -50.14 -13.26
N VAL A 83 15.13 -50.94 -13.10
CA VAL A 83 15.82 -51.58 -14.23
C VAL A 83 14.91 -52.70 -14.75
N MET A 84 14.44 -52.56 -15.97
CA MET A 84 13.73 -53.63 -16.69
C MET A 84 14.77 -54.64 -17.23
N ASP A 85 14.68 -55.86 -16.77
CA ASP A 85 15.38 -57.00 -17.36
C ASP A 85 14.79 -57.27 -18.77
N ALA A 86 15.64 -57.17 -19.78
CA ALA A 86 15.31 -57.62 -21.12
C ALA A 86 15.63 -59.09 -21.24
N THR A 87 14.62 -59.95 -21.25
CA THR A 87 14.76 -61.34 -21.66
C THR A 87 14.93 -61.42 -23.15
N THR A 88 16.12 -61.74 -23.61
CA THR A 88 16.40 -62.09 -25.01
C THR A 88 16.32 -63.61 -25.15
N ASN A 89 15.50 -64.07 -26.05
CA ASN A 89 15.45 -65.44 -26.52
C ASN A 89 16.74 -65.78 -27.28
N ASP A 90 17.48 -66.77 -26.79
CA ASP A 90 18.61 -67.35 -27.51
C ASP A 90 18.32 -68.79 -27.89
N ASP A 91 17.98 -69.03 -29.13
CA ASP A 91 18.19 -70.27 -29.83
C ASP A 91 19.28 -70.05 -30.87
N ASN A 92 20.44 -70.57 -30.64
CA ASN A 92 21.56 -70.92 -31.52
C ASN A 92 22.94 -70.44 -31.01
N ILE A 93 23.62 -71.27 -30.24
CA ILE A 93 25.11 -71.26 -30.28
C ILE A 93 25.64 -72.66 -30.02
N THR A 94 26.08 -73.22 -31.13
CA THR A 94 26.99 -74.41 -31.10
C THR A 94 28.41 -73.97 -30.89
N ALA A 95 29.02 -74.58 -29.89
CA ALA A 95 30.44 -74.79 -29.67
C ALA A 95 31.42 -73.66 -30.04
N LEU A 96 31.98 -73.03 -28.99
CA LEU A 96 33.34 -72.49 -29.04
C LEU A 96 34.09 -72.69 -27.68
N SER A 97 35.13 -73.40 -27.76
CA SER A 97 36.36 -73.46 -26.95
C SER A 97 36.34 -72.83 -25.57
N SER A 98 36.69 -73.65 -24.56
CA SER A 98 37.03 -73.27 -23.20
C SER A 98 38.22 -72.32 -23.12
N VAL A 99 37.95 -71.04 -23.02
CA VAL A 99 38.92 -70.08 -22.52
C VAL A 99 38.58 -69.86 -21.02
N PRO A 100 39.52 -70.04 -20.09
CA PRO A 100 39.24 -69.81 -18.67
C PRO A 100 38.89 -68.32 -18.47
N LEU A 101 37.70 -68.04 -17.91
CA LEU A 101 37.30 -66.74 -17.51
C LEU A 101 38.33 -66.12 -16.54
N PRO A 102 38.76 -64.86 -16.76
CA PRO A 102 39.61 -64.19 -15.82
C PRO A 102 38.92 -64.13 -14.45
N PRO A 103 39.71 -64.26 -13.36
CA PRO A 103 39.15 -64.21 -12.01
C PRO A 103 38.31 -62.91 -11.85
N PRO A 104 37.16 -62.94 -11.14
CA PRO A 104 36.34 -61.76 -10.90
C PRO A 104 37.21 -60.66 -10.27
N PRO A 105 37.07 -59.43 -10.66
CA PRO A 105 37.80 -58.30 -10.06
C PRO A 105 37.55 -58.33 -8.55
N PRO A 106 38.57 -58.05 -7.71
CA PRO A 106 38.39 -58.00 -6.29
C PRO A 106 37.23 -57.01 -5.97
N PRO A 107 36.38 -57.33 -4.98
CA PRO A 107 35.26 -56.46 -4.63
C PRO A 107 35.81 -55.07 -4.38
N ALA A 108 35.27 -54.08 -5.11
CA ALA A 108 35.66 -52.69 -4.95
C ALA A 108 35.55 -52.35 -3.45
N SER A 109 36.70 -52.21 -2.83
CA SER A 109 36.77 -51.95 -1.39
C SER A 109 35.94 -50.72 -1.08
N LEU A 110 34.92 -50.85 -0.27
CA LEU A 110 34.02 -49.81 0.24
C LEU A 110 34.79 -48.75 1.07
N ARG A 111 35.77 -48.09 0.47
CA ARG A 111 36.42 -46.90 1.07
C ARG A 111 35.58 -45.66 0.95
N VAL A 112 34.40 -45.73 0.32
CA VAL A 112 33.45 -44.63 0.20
C VAL A 112 32.77 -44.32 1.54
N THR A 113 32.60 -45.31 2.42
CA THR A 113 31.86 -45.16 3.68
C THR A 113 32.58 -44.28 4.71
N GLN A 114 33.92 -44.26 4.74
CA GLN A 114 34.63 -43.40 5.70
C GLN A 114 34.59 -41.91 5.38
N ARG A 115 34.47 -41.53 4.11
CA ARG A 115 34.32 -40.12 3.73
C ARG A 115 32.88 -39.59 3.93
N VAL A 116 31.88 -40.48 3.84
CA VAL A 116 30.46 -40.10 4.05
C VAL A 116 30.16 -39.80 5.52
N TRP A 117 30.84 -40.44 6.45
CA TRP A 117 30.67 -40.19 7.89
C TRP A 117 31.00 -38.75 8.32
N TRP A 118 31.93 -38.10 7.63
CA TRP A 118 32.23 -36.67 7.85
C TRP A 118 31.15 -35.73 7.29
N ALA A 119 30.42 -36.17 6.29
CA ALA A 119 29.35 -35.38 5.68
C ALA A 119 28.04 -35.41 6.52
N LEU A 120 27.79 -36.52 7.26
CA LEU A 120 26.59 -36.68 8.06
C LEU A 120 26.38 -35.56 9.09
N PRO A 121 27.34 -35.16 9.95
CA PRO A 121 27.14 -34.06 10.88
C PRO A 121 26.93 -32.71 10.16
N LEU A 122 27.59 -32.49 9.03
CA LEU A 122 27.34 -31.27 8.22
C LEU A 122 25.95 -31.26 7.61
N PHE A 123 25.46 -32.41 7.13
CA PHE A 123 24.09 -32.55 6.62
C PHE A 123 23.05 -32.35 7.74
N THR A 124 23.28 -32.93 8.92
CA THR A 124 22.34 -32.74 10.05
C THR A 124 22.32 -31.29 10.52
N ILE A 125 23.47 -30.62 10.60
CA ILE A 125 23.55 -29.18 10.93
C ILE A 125 22.84 -28.36 9.87
N ALA A 126 23.05 -28.61 8.57
CA ALA A 126 22.40 -27.90 7.49
C ALA A 126 20.88 -28.10 7.53
N TRP A 127 20.39 -29.30 7.79
CA TRP A 127 18.97 -29.59 7.96
C TRP A 127 18.37 -28.91 9.18
N LEU A 128 19.08 -28.88 10.31
CA LEU A 128 18.65 -28.18 11.52
C LEU A 128 18.58 -26.65 11.27
N LEU A 129 19.59 -26.09 10.62
CA LEU A 129 19.58 -24.68 10.25
C LEU A 129 18.43 -24.36 9.31
N MET A 130 18.19 -25.19 8.30
CA MET A 130 17.05 -25.03 7.40
C MET A 130 15.72 -25.11 8.15
N ALA A 131 15.57 -26.07 9.06
CA ALA A 131 14.37 -26.20 9.88
C ALA A 131 14.16 -24.98 10.79
N VAL A 132 15.22 -24.41 11.37
CA VAL A 132 15.16 -23.19 12.18
C VAL A 132 14.76 -21.98 11.31
N ILE A 133 15.35 -21.84 10.11
CA ILE A 133 15.01 -20.75 9.17
C ILE A 133 13.53 -20.86 8.77
N ILE A 134 13.06 -22.06 8.41
CA ILE A 134 11.65 -22.28 8.07
C ILE A 134 10.75 -21.97 9.27
N ALA A 135 11.08 -22.44 10.46
CA ALA A 135 10.32 -22.14 11.66
C ALA A 135 10.27 -20.63 11.95
N ALA A 136 11.41 -19.95 11.83
CA ALA A 136 11.51 -18.51 12.01
C ALA A 136 10.70 -17.71 10.94
N SER A 137 10.68 -18.17 9.69
CA SER A 137 9.89 -17.52 8.62
C SER A 137 8.37 -17.73 8.76
N LEU A 138 7.96 -18.84 9.41
CA LEU A 138 6.54 -19.12 9.65
C LEU A 138 6.01 -18.49 10.94
N THR A 139 6.88 -18.13 11.88
CA THR A 139 6.49 -17.55 13.17
C THR A 139 6.27 -16.05 13.02
N ARG A 140 5.00 -15.62 13.04
CA ARG A 140 4.65 -14.20 13.02
C ARG A 140 4.85 -13.56 14.40
N VAL A 141 5.51 -12.41 14.42
CA VAL A 141 5.71 -11.59 15.62
C VAL A 141 4.74 -10.40 15.63
N ARG A 142 4.57 -9.75 16.80
CA ARG A 142 3.72 -8.54 16.91
C ARG A 142 4.51 -7.29 16.53
N LEU A 143 5.25 -7.37 15.44
CA LEU A 143 6.00 -6.28 14.86
C LEU A 143 5.55 -6.09 13.41
N TRP A 144 5.51 -4.84 12.99
CA TRP A 144 5.18 -4.44 11.61
C TRP A 144 6.37 -3.70 11.02
N GLU A 145 6.61 -3.95 9.77
CA GLU A 145 7.53 -3.13 9.00
C GLU A 145 6.80 -1.95 8.38
N LEU A 146 7.55 -0.87 8.21
CA LEU A 146 7.21 0.22 7.32
C LEU A 146 8.38 0.35 6.35
N ALA A 147 8.17 -0.16 5.14
CA ALA A 147 9.19 -0.31 4.12
C ALA A 147 8.91 0.58 2.91
N PRO A 148 9.93 0.91 2.08
CA PRO A 148 9.72 1.56 0.81
C PRO A 148 8.75 0.77 -0.07
N GLY A 149 7.75 1.45 -0.63
CA GLY A 149 6.80 0.88 -1.58
C GLY A 149 7.24 1.11 -3.02
N SER A 150 6.35 1.68 -3.82
CA SER A 150 6.62 2.03 -5.22
C SER A 150 6.20 3.47 -5.51
N ALA A 151 6.84 4.09 -6.50
CA ALA A 151 6.30 5.28 -7.14
C ALA A 151 5.65 4.85 -8.47
N GLN A 152 4.42 5.30 -8.70
CA GLN A 152 3.61 4.88 -9.84
C GLN A 152 3.06 6.11 -10.54
N ALA A 153 3.20 6.16 -11.88
CA ALA A 153 2.63 7.23 -12.68
C ALA A 153 1.12 7.26 -12.57
N VAL A 154 0.56 8.46 -12.39
CA VAL A 154 -0.90 8.66 -12.23
C VAL A 154 -1.61 8.61 -13.58
N ALA A 155 -1.09 9.28 -14.61
CA ALA A 155 -1.72 9.42 -15.92
C ALA A 155 -2.18 8.09 -16.58
N PRO A 156 -1.38 6.99 -16.57
CA PRO A 156 -1.83 5.71 -17.13
C PRO A 156 -2.94 5.02 -16.34
N ARG A 157 -3.23 5.51 -15.12
CA ARG A 157 -4.26 5.00 -14.22
C ARG A 157 -5.54 5.82 -14.23
N MET A 158 -5.53 6.93 -14.97
CA MET A 158 -6.72 7.75 -15.19
C MET A 158 -7.59 7.18 -16.30
N SER A 159 -8.88 7.18 -16.07
CA SER A 159 -9.90 6.85 -17.05
C SER A 159 -10.90 8.00 -17.16
N PHE A 160 -11.20 8.38 -18.37
CA PHE A 160 -12.21 9.38 -18.70
C PHE A 160 -13.32 8.65 -19.46
N ASP A 161 -14.56 8.87 -19.06
CA ASP A 161 -15.72 8.36 -19.76
C ASP A 161 -15.95 9.15 -21.05
N ASP A 162 -16.69 8.56 -22.01
CA ASP A 162 -16.97 9.22 -23.30
C ASP A 162 -17.65 10.57 -23.10
N ASP A 163 -18.53 10.69 -22.09
CA ASP A 163 -19.21 11.94 -21.71
C ASP A 163 -18.19 12.99 -21.22
N ALA A 164 -17.15 12.60 -20.48
CA ALA A 164 -16.11 13.52 -20.01
C ALA A 164 -15.32 14.13 -21.17
N LEU A 165 -15.04 13.36 -22.22
CA LEU A 165 -14.31 13.81 -23.40
C LEU A 165 -15.11 14.78 -24.29
N GLU A 166 -16.43 14.91 -24.07
CA GLU A 166 -17.24 15.98 -24.67
C GLU A 166 -17.01 17.34 -24.01
N PHE A 167 -16.63 17.35 -22.71
CA PHE A 167 -16.41 18.59 -21.92
C PHE A 167 -14.96 19.06 -21.95
N VAL A 168 -13.99 18.14 -21.99
CA VAL A 168 -12.56 18.45 -21.88
C VAL A 168 -11.73 17.73 -22.90
N THR A 169 -10.60 18.32 -23.25
CA THR A 169 -9.56 17.69 -24.06
C THR A 169 -8.49 17.13 -23.13
N ARG A 170 -8.13 15.88 -23.34
CA ARG A 170 -7.01 15.24 -22.69
C ARG A 170 -5.73 15.52 -23.45
N TYR A 171 -4.67 15.94 -22.76
CA TYR A 171 -3.36 16.21 -23.32
C TYR A 171 -2.36 15.14 -22.84
N GLU A 172 -1.46 14.72 -23.72
CA GLU A 172 -0.35 13.85 -23.34
C GLU A 172 0.81 14.70 -22.83
N SER A 173 1.30 14.40 -21.64
CA SER A 173 2.47 15.07 -21.05
C SER A 173 3.77 14.37 -21.43
N ASP A 174 4.84 15.13 -21.67
CA ASP A 174 6.17 14.61 -21.97
C ASP A 174 6.87 14.02 -20.74
N GLY A 175 6.39 14.29 -19.53
CA GLY A 175 6.95 13.82 -18.26
C GLY A 175 6.04 12.87 -17.51
N GLU A 176 6.35 12.62 -16.25
CA GLU A 176 5.56 11.74 -15.40
C GLU A 176 5.35 12.35 -14.02
N ILE A 177 4.09 12.40 -13.57
CA ILE A 177 3.74 12.68 -12.18
C ILE A 177 3.39 11.36 -11.51
N MET A 178 4.14 11.05 -10.43
CA MET A 178 4.02 9.78 -9.71
C MET A 178 3.53 10.01 -8.28
N PHE A 179 2.56 9.22 -7.83
CA PHE A 179 2.29 9.08 -6.40
C PHE A 179 3.16 7.99 -5.79
N VAL A 180 3.43 8.11 -4.49
CA VAL A 180 4.40 7.26 -3.79
C VAL A 180 3.74 6.53 -2.64
N THR A 181 4.06 5.24 -2.51
CA THR A 181 3.52 4.37 -1.47
C THR A 181 4.60 3.94 -0.49
N ALA A 182 4.18 3.58 0.72
CA ALA A 182 4.97 2.81 1.67
C ALA A 182 4.23 1.51 1.98
N LEU A 183 4.97 0.43 2.17
CA LEU A 183 4.43 -0.88 2.47
C LEU A 183 4.46 -1.11 3.99
N GLY A 184 3.42 -1.75 4.50
CA GLY A 184 3.37 -2.15 5.89
C GLY A 184 2.88 -3.58 6.00
N SER A 185 3.73 -4.51 6.44
CA SER A 185 3.35 -5.91 6.65
C SER A 185 3.74 -6.41 8.03
N GLN A 186 3.03 -7.44 8.50
CA GLN A 186 3.39 -8.09 9.75
C GLN A 186 4.63 -8.95 9.53
N LEU A 187 5.66 -8.74 10.34
CA LEU A 187 6.93 -9.44 10.24
C LEU A 187 6.86 -10.88 10.76
N SER A 188 7.59 -11.78 10.10
CA SER A 188 8.04 -13.02 10.72
C SER A 188 9.26 -12.76 11.60
N LEU A 189 9.66 -13.74 12.41
CA LEU A 189 10.87 -13.62 13.22
C LEU A 189 12.12 -13.45 12.36
N LEU A 190 12.15 -14.07 11.18
CA LEU A 190 13.26 -13.94 10.23
C LEU A 190 13.26 -12.55 9.57
N ASP A 191 12.07 -12.07 9.15
CA ASP A 191 11.92 -10.75 8.54
C ASP A 191 12.28 -9.64 9.53
N ALA A 192 11.88 -9.79 10.81
CA ALA A 192 12.25 -8.84 11.87
C ALA A 192 13.77 -8.75 12.08
N ALA A 193 14.47 -9.87 12.00
CA ALA A 193 15.92 -9.89 12.08
C ALA A 193 16.58 -9.25 10.84
N ALA A 194 16.00 -9.41 9.66
CA ALA A 194 16.47 -8.78 8.42
C ALA A 194 16.17 -7.27 8.41
N ALA A 195 14.98 -6.87 8.80
CA ALA A 195 14.55 -5.47 8.87
C ALA A 195 15.41 -4.64 9.84
N TRP A 196 15.90 -5.28 10.92
CA TRP A 196 16.80 -4.62 11.87
C TRP A 196 18.19 -4.29 11.28
N LEU A 197 18.54 -4.89 10.16
CA LEU A 197 19.80 -4.65 9.43
C LEU A 197 19.62 -3.72 8.21
N ASP A 198 18.40 -3.30 7.94
CA ASP A 198 18.07 -2.45 6.79
C ASP A 198 17.68 -1.05 7.28
N ASP A 199 18.51 -0.06 6.96
CA ASP A 199 18.32 1.34 7.38
C ASP A 199 17.11 2.02 6.69
N ASP A 200 16.58 1.43 5.62
CA ASP A 200 15.43 1.95 4.87
C ASP A 200 14.08 1.41 5.40
N VAL A 201 14.13 0.42 6.31
CA VAL A 201 12.95 -0.21 6.90
C VAL A 201 12.80 0.20 8.37
N GLU A 202 11.63 0.71 8.73
CA GLU A 202 11.27 1.02 10.10
C GLU A 202 10.46 -0.14 10.70
N VAL A 203 10.79 -0.55 11.92
CA VAL A 203 10.08 -1.62 12.64
C VAL A 203 9.24 -1.00 13.75
N LEU A 204 7.93 -1.21 13.67
CA LEU A 204 6.94 -0.67 14.58
C LEU A 204 6.27 -1.77 15.40
N THR A 205 5.93 -1.47 16.64
CA THR A 205 5.04 -2.32 17.44
C THR A 205 3.60 -2.21 16.94
N TYR A 206 2.72 -3.13 17.40
CA TYR A 206 1.29 -3.05 17.09
C TYR A 206 0.68 -1.70 17.52
N GLU A 207 1.03 -1.26 18.72
CA GLU A 207 0.49 -0.03 19.31
C GLU A 207 0.94 1.22 18.57
N GLU A 208 2.21 1.28 18.15
CA GLU A 208 2.74 2.39 17.35
C GLU A 208 2.11 2.43 15.97
N ARG A 209 1.79 1.27 15.36
CA ARG A 209 1.24 1.18 14.00
C ARG A 209 -0.26 1.39 13.93
N PHE A 210 -1.03 0.84 14.88
CA PHE A 210 -2.49 0.79 14.83
C PHE A 210 -3.18 1.52 15.98
N GLY A 211 -2.44 1.84 17.06
CA GLY A 211 -3.05 2.40 18.27
C GLY A 211 -4.11 1.45 18.82
N GLN A 212 -5.34 1.93 18.93
CA GLN A 212 -6.49 1.14 19.40
C GLN A 212 -7.29 0.49 18.24
N GLN A 213 -6.93 0.77 16.99
CA GLN A 213 -7.61 0.22 15.82
C GLN A 213 -7.12 -1.20 15.48
N THR A 214 -7.98 -1.96 14.82
CA THR A 214 -7.57 -3.23 14.21
C THR A 214 -7.01 -2.98 12.80
N PRO A 215 -6.17 -3.87 12.26
CA PRO A 215 -5.69 -3.76 10.88
C PRO A 215 -6.81 -3.68 9.83
N THR A 216 -7.97 -4.28 10.12
CA THR A 216 -9.15 -4.22 9.22
C THR A 216 -9.77 -2.84 9.25
N GLN A 217 -10.01 -2.28 10.43
CA GLN A 217 -10.52 -0.92 10.59
C GLN A 217 -9.60 0.11 9.92
N GLN A 218 -8.29 -0.01 10.13
CA GLN A 218 -7.35 0.90 9.49
C GLN A 218 -7.38 0.82 7.96
N ARG A 219 -7.56 -0.39 7.38
CA ARG A 219 -7.74 -0.54 5.93
C ARG A 219 -9.02 0.11 5.43
N GLU A 220 -10.13 -0.05 6.15
CA GLU A 220 -11.41 0.57 5.80
C GLU A 220 -11.33 2.10 5.86
N VAL A 221 -10.73 2.66 6.92
CA VAL A 221 -10.47 4.09 7.04
C VAL A 221 -9.57 4.56 5.90
N GLY A 222 -8.48 3.84 5.62
CA GLY A 222 -7.58 4.16 4.52
C GLY A 222 -8.25 4.12 3.14
N SER A 223 -9.12 3.14 2.90
CA SER A 223 -9.87 3.03 1.63
C SER A 223 -10.82 4.22 1.44
N ARG A 224 -11.59 4.59 2.50
CA ARG A 224 -12.47 5.77 2.46
C ARG A 224 -11.69 7.07 2.27
N ALA A 225 -10.57 7.22 2.97
CA ALA A 225 -9.71 8.38 2.84
C ALA A 225 -9.11 8.51 1.42
N MET A 226 -8.83 7.39 0.74
CA MET A 226 -8.40 7.41 -0.66
C MET A 226 -9.51 7.90 -1.60
N VAL A 227 -10.76 7.45 -1.39
CA VAL A 227 -11.91 7.94 -2.18
C VAL A 227 -12.08 9.44 -1.99
N SER A 228 -12.10 9.93 -0.76
CA SER A 228 -12.18 11.37 -0.47
C SER A 228 -11.02 12.15 -1.08
N SER A 229 -9.80 11.61 -1.04
CA SER A 229 -8.62 12.25 -1.62
C SER A 229 -8.71 12.43 -3.14
N LYS A 230 -9.29 11.46 -3.86
CA LYS A 230 -9.54 11.56 -5.29
C LYS A 230 -10.56 12.67 -5.59
N GLN A 231 -11.67 12.69 -4.86
CA GLN A 231 -12.72 13.73 -5.02
C GLN A 231 -12.19 15.14 -4.74
N ILE A 232 -11.38 15.29 -3.68
CA ILE A 232 -10.76 16.59 -3.38
C ILE A 232 -9.76 16.97 -4.47
N ALA A 233 -8.99 16.03 -4.99
CA ALA A 233 -8.06 16.29 -6.09
C ALA A 233 -8.79 16.74 -7.37
N GLU A 234 -9.92 16.13 -7.70
CA GLU A 234 -10.79 16.54 -8.80
C GLU A 234 -11.34 17.95 -8.58
N PHE A 235 -11.90 18.22 -7.39
CA PHE A 235 -12.40 19.53 -7.04
C PHE A 235 -11.34 20.62 -7.21
N VAL A 236 -10.16 20.42 -6.64
CA VAL A 236 -9.07 21.40 -6.69
C VAL A 236 -8.55 21.59 -8.11
N ALA A 237 -8.31 20.48 -8.84
CA ALA A 237 -7.83 20.55 -10.22
C ALA A 237 -8.84 21.24 -11.15
N PHE A 238 -10.11 20.89 -11.05
CA PHE A 238 -11.18 21.45 -11.87
C PHE A 238 -11.42 22.94 -11.56
N THR A 239 -11.48 23.28 -10.28
CA THR A 239 -11.58 24.69 -9.85
C THR A 239 -10.42 25.52 -10.42
N ARG A 240 -9.19 24.97 -10.36
CA ARG A 240 -7.99 25.63 -10.87
C ARG A 240 -8.01 25.82 -12.39
N LEU A 241 -8.63 24.91 -13.12
CA LEU A 241 -8.81 24.97 -14.57
C LEU A 241 -10.08 25.74 -15.01
N GLY A 242 -10.84 26.29 -14.06
CA GLY A 242 -12.08 27.01 -14.35
C GLY A 242 -13.27 26.10 -14.70
N ILE A 243 -13.14 24.79 -14.45
CA ILE A 243 -14.22 23.82 -14.60
C ILE A 243 -15.11 23.90 -13.34
N LYS A 244 -16.42 24.07 -13.53
CA LYS A 244 -17.34 24.19 -12.40
C LYS A 244 -17.35 22.95 -11.55
N SER A 245 -17.03 23.09 -10.27
CA SER A 245 -17.07 22.02 -9.27
C SER A 245 -17.50 22.57 -7.91
N GLU A 246 -18.28 21.80 -7.15
CA GLU A 246 -18.81 22.23 -5.87
C GLU A 246 -18.74 21.11 -4.84
N PHE A 247 -18.44 21.44 -3.56
CA PHE A 247 -18.58 20.50 -2.47
C PHE A 247 -20.03 20.38 -2.03
N VAL A 248 -20.51 19.15 -1.98
CA VAL A 248 -21.80 18.81 -1.37
C VAL A 248 -21.52 18.13 -0.04
N TYR A 249 -21.90 18.76 1.05
CA TYR A 249 -21.69 18.24 2.38
C TYR A 249 -22.86 17.34 2.79
N GLY A 250 -22.55 16.14 3.28
CA GLY A 250 -23.52 15.28 3.91
C GLY A 250 -23.58 15.46 5.44
N ASP A 251 -24.34 14.58 6.09
CA ASP A 251 -24.52 14.58 7.54
C ASP A 251 -23.19 14.41 8.30
N VAL A 252 -23.12 14.92 9.52
CA VAL A 252 -21.97 14.73 10.42
C VAL A 252 -22.07 13.36 11.08
N VAL A 253 -21.30 12.40 10.60
CA VAL A 253 -21.28 11.03 11.09
C VAL A 253 -20.03 10.78 11.93
N VAL A 254 -20.19 10.09 13.06
CA VAL A 254 -19.08 9.65 13.92
C VAL A 254 -18.36 8.50 13.20
N ASP A 255 -17.09 8.68 12.89
CA ASP A 255 -16.25 7.61 12.33
C ASP A 255 -15.56 6.80 13.44
N ASP A 256 -15.01 7.50 14.43
CA ASP A 256 -14.39 6.90 15.61
C ASP A 256 -14.51 7.85 16.82
N VAL A 257 -14.25 7.32 18.03
CA VAL A 257 -14.29 8.10 19.24
C VAL A 257 -12.88 8.29 19.84
N VAL A 258 -12.63 9.49 20.33
CA VAL A 258 -11.36 9.82 20.99
C VAL A 258 -11.48 9.52 22.48
N CYS A 259 -10.69 8.55 22.96
CA CYS A 259 -10.71 8.12 24.35
C CYS A 259 -9.44 8.58 25.09
N ALA A 260 -9.61 9.18 26.28
CA ALA A 260 -8.50 9.38 27.20
C ALA A 260 -8.18 8.09 27.96
N ASP A 261 -7.01 7.99 28.59
CA ASP A 261 -6.58 6.82 29.39
C ASP A 261 -7.60 6.45 30.47
N VAL A 262 -8.22 7.45 31.10
CA VAL A 262 -9.33 7.29 32.03
C VAL A 262 -10.52 8.09 31.51
N PRO A 263 -11.44 7.48 30.73
CA PRO A 263 -12.54 8.20 30.12
C PRO A 263 -13.55 8.70 31.17
N ASP A 264 -13.92 9.98 31.09
CA ASP A 264 -15.06 10.54 31.85
C ASP A 264 -16.36 9.83 31.42
N PRO A 265 -17.26 9.47 32.36
CA PRO A 265 -18.55 8.87 32.04
C PRO A 265 -19.41 9.68 31.06
N GLN A 266 -19.21 10.99 31.01
CA GLN A 266 -19.91 11.92 30.11
C GLN A 266 -19.08 12.27 28.87
N SER A 267 -17.97 11.57 28.62
CA SER A 267 -17.18 11.77 27.39
C SER A 267 -17.87 11.16 26.17
N ALA A 268 -17.58 11.69 24.99
CA ALA A 268 -18.00 11.12 23.71
C ALA A 268 -17.63 9.64 23.60
N CYS A 269 -16.44 9.25 24.07
CA CYS A 269 -15.95 7.88 24.10
C CYS A 269 -16.88 6.87 24.81
N LYS A 270 -17.71 7.30 25.76
CA LYS A 270 -18.69 6.46 26.48
C LYS A 270 -20.10 6.59 25.94
N LEU A 271 -20.40 7.66 25.24
CA LEU A 271 -21.76 8.04 24.88
C LEU A 271 -22.06 7.93 23.39
N LEU A 272 -21.03 7.97 22.53
CA LEU A 272 -21.13 7.86 21.08
C LEU A 272 -20.56 6.53 20.59
N VAL A 273 -21.03 6.09 19.44
CA VAL A 273 -20.50 4.93 18.70
C VAL A 273 -20.29 5.30 17.23
N ALA A 274 -19.43 4.59 16.56
CA ALA A 274 -19.22 4.76 15.13
C ALA A 274 -20.53 4.55 14.34
N GLY A 275 -20.80 5.44 13.41
CA GLY A 275 -22.04 5.47 12.62
C GLY A 275 -23.14 6.37 13.21
N ASP A 276 -23.04 6.83 14.45
CA ASP A 276 -23.96 7.84 14.99
C ASP A 276 -23.90 9.13 14.16
N THR A 277 -25.07 9.76 13.90
CA THR A 277 -25.17 11.04 13.18
C THR A 277 -25.50 12.17 14.13
N ILE A 278 -24.70 13.23 14.12
CA ILE A 278 -24.90 14.41 14.96
C ILE A 278 -25.90 15.35 14.27
N LEU A 279 -27.04 15.58 14.87
CA LEU A 279 -28.10 16.43 14.32
C LEU A 279 -28.01 17.86 14.83
N THR A 280 -27.79 18.04 16.17
CA THR A 280 -27.65 19.35 16.79
C THR A 280 -26.53 19.35 17.83
N PHE A 281 -25.90 20.52 18.01
CA PHE A 281 -24.90 20.78 19.03
C PHE A 281 -25.35 21.98 19.88
N GLY A 282 -25.67 21.72 21.15
CA GLY A 282 -26.16 22.77 22.04
C GLY A 282 -27.47 23.44 21.58
N GLY A 283 -28.32 22.68 20.88
CA GLY A 283 -29.57 23.16 20.29
C GLY A 283 -29.41 23.88 18.93
N ILE A 284 -28.18 24.00 18.41
CA ILE A 284 -27.90 24.56 17.08
C ILE A 284 -27.87 23.39 16.08
N PRO A 285 -28.62 23.42 14.98
CA PRO A 285 -28.55 22.41 13.92
C PRO A 285 -27.14 22.37 13.31
N THR A 286 -26.59 21.16 13.16
CA THR A 286 -25.26 20.91 12.58
C THR A 286 -25.37 19.94 11.40
N PRO A 287 -26.02 20.35 10.30
CA PRO A 287 -26.25 19.47 9.15
C PRO A 287 -24.97 19.14 8.39
N THR A 288 -23.88 19.88 8.62
CA THR A 288 -22.60 19.69 7.94
C THR A 288 -21.45 19.78 8.93
N LEU A 289 -20.30 19.19 8.58
CA LEU A 289 -19.11 19.27 9.41
C LEU A 289 -18.63 20.72 9.66
N PRO A 290 -18.59 21.63 8.67
CA PRO A 290 -18.28 23.04 8.93
C PRO A 290 -19.20 23.68 9.97
N ALA A 291 -20.51 23.41 9.91
CA ALA A 291 -21.47 23.92 10.87
C ALA A 291 -21.19 23.41 12.31
N LEU A 292 -20.81 22.13 12.44
CA LEU A 292 -20.39 21.59 13.75
C LEU A 292 -19.10 22.25 14.26
N VAL A 293 -18.09 22.39 13.38
CA VAL A 293 -16.80 23.02 13.75
C VAL A 293 -17.04 24.46 14.23
N GLU A 294 -17.85 25.24 13.54
CA GLU A 294 -18.22 26.60 13.95
C GLU A 294 -18.91 26.62 15.32
N ALA A 295 -19.87 25.68 15.55
CA ALA A 295 -20.58 25.59 16.81
C ALA A 295 -19.67 25.21 18.00
N VAL A 296 -18.58 24.47 17.76
CA VAL A 296 -17.60 24.06 18.78
C VAL A 296 -16.52 25.10 19.05
N THR A 297 -16.16 25.92 18.05
CA THR A 297 -14.97 26.82 18.09
C THR A 297 -14.96 27.76 19.29
N ASN A 298 -16.14 28.22 19.76
CA ASN A 298 -16.24 29.16 20.88
C ASN A 298 -16.54 28.49 22.23
N ARG A 299 -16.43 27.17 22.32
CA ARG A 299 -16.70 26.40 23.56
C ARG A 299 -15.43 26.16 24.36
N ARG A 300 -15.62 25.79 25.63
CA ARG A 300 -14.50 25.58 26.60
C ARG A 300 -14.35 24.09 26.89
N VAL A 301 -13.12 23.68 27.08
CA VAL A 301 -12.79 22.35 27.60
C VAL A 301 -13.51 22.14 28.97
N GLY A 302 -14.15 20.96 29.10
CA GLY A 302 -14.91 20.61 30.29
C GLY A 302 -16.37 21.07 30.28
N GLU A 303 -16.81 21.88 29.33
CA GLU A 303 -18.19 22.29 29.17
C GLU A 303 -19.10 21.09 28.84
N LEU A 304 -20.30 21.05 29.43
CA LEU A 304 -21.33 20.05 29.17
C LEU A 304 -22.28 20.60 28.11
N VAL A 305 -22.36 19.92 26.95
CA VAL A 305 -23.21 20.30 25.84
C VAL A 305 -24.21 19.19 25.55
N VAL A 306 -25.42 19.56 25.21
CA VAL A 306 -26.44 18.61 24.74
C VAL A 306 -26.24 18.39 23.25
N LEU A 307 -26.07 17.14 22.82
CA LEU A 307 -26.11 16.72 21.43
C LEU A 307 -27.42 15.99 21.17
N GLU A 308 -28.05 16.29 20.06
CA GLU A 308 -29.07 15.41 19.50
C GLU A 308 -28.41 14.49 18.47
N VAL A 309 -28.54 13.21 18.69
CA VAL A 309 -27.79 12.20 17.93
C VAL A 309 -28.77 11.17 17.39
N ARG A 310 -28.75 10.92 16.10
CA ARG A 310 -29.42 9.78 15.47
C ARG A 310 -28.53 8.56 15.62
N ARG A 311 -29.03 7.54 16.32
CA ARG A 311 -28.27 6.31 16.57
C ARG A 311 -28.14 5.45 15.33
N ALA A 312 -26.93 4.92 15.11
CA ALA A 312 -26.63 4.05 13.97
C ALA A 312 -27.41 2.73 13.98
N ASP A 313 -27.69 2.18 15.17
CA ASP A 313 -28.33 0.86 15.35
C ASP A 313 -29.86 0.91 15.29
N THR A 314 -30.49 2.01 15.69
CA THR A 314 -31.93 2.12 15.85
C THR A 314 -32.58 3.19 14.97
N ASP A 315 -31.77 4.04 14.33
CA ASP A 315 -32.20 5.21 13.57
C ASP A 315 -33.10 6.19 14.38
N VAL A 316 -32.97 6.15 15.72
CA VAL A 316 -33.74 6.98 16.64
C VAL A 316 -32.88 8.16 17.09
N ALA A 317 -33.48 9.36 17.06
CA ALA A 317 -32.85 10.57 17.61
C ALA A 317 -32.96 10.58 19.14
N VAL A 318 -31.82 10.77 19.81
CA VAL A 318 -31.71 10.83 21.27
C VAL A 318 -30.88 12.04 21.68
N ALA A 319 -31.29 12.69 22.78
CA ALA A 319 -30.50 13.77 23.37
C ALA A 319 -29.52 13.20 24.40
N ILE A 320 -28.22 13.48 24.24
CA ILE A 320 -27.17 13.08 25.17
C ILE A 320 -26.41 14.32 25.66
N LYS A 321 -25.89 14.26 26.90
CA LYS A 321 -25.01 15.31 27.44
C LYS A 321 -23.58 14.85 27.36
N VAL A 322 -22.79 15.54 26.55
CA VAL A 322 -21.38 15.25 26.33
C VAL A 322 -20.50 16.32 26.94
N LYS A 323 -19.45 15.93 27.64
CA LYS A 323 -18.42 16.80 28.17
C LYS A 323 -17.33 16.99 27.14
N LEU A 324 -17.08 18.24 26.76
CA LEU A 324 -16.07 18.61 25.78
C LEU A 324 -14.66 18.38 26.36
N MET A 325 -13.74 17.98 25.51
CA MET A 325 -12.35 17.69 25.91
C MET A 325 -11.35 18.53 25.13
N ALA A 326 -10.11 18.61 25.61
CA ALA A 326 -9.00 19.16 24.85
C ALA A 326 -8.61 18.19 23.72
N SER A 327 -8.17 18.71 22.59
CA SER A 327 -7.57 17.89 21.54
C SER A 327 -6.29 17.23 22.06
N PRO A 328 -6.03 15.93 21.76
CA PRO A 328 -4.77 15.28 22.09
C PRO A 328 -3.55 15.98 21.47
N ASP A 329 -3.70 16.55 20.28
CA ASP A 329 -2.63 17.20 19.54
C ASP A 329 -2.41 18.65 19.94
N ASP A 330 -3.46 19.33 20.45
CA ASP A 330 -3.44 20.73 20.86
C ASP A 330 -4.36 20.96 22.06
N ALA A 331 -3.79 21.05 23.25
CA ALA A 331 -4.53 21.23 24.49
C ALA A 331 -5.34 22.55 24.56
N SER A 332 -5.05 23.53 23.71
CA SER A 332 -5.80 24.79 23.61
C SER A 332 -7.08 24.65 22.79
N ARG A 333 -7.17 23.63 21.94
CA ARG A 333 -8.31 23.39 21.05
C ARG A 333 -9.36 22.51 21.74
N THR A 334 -10.59 22.99 21.82
CA THR A 334 -11.73 22.23 22.33
C THR A 334 -12.30 21.32 21.22
N ILE A 335 -12.55 20.06 21.57
CA ILE A 335 -13.20 19.09 20.69
C ILE A 335 -14.36 18.39 21.41
N VAL A 336 -15.27 17.80 20.65
CA VAL A 336 -16.36 16.97 21.20
C VAL A 336 -15.83 15.63 21.72
N GLY A 337 -14.78 15.10 21.09
CA GLY A 337 -14.15 13.82 21.46
C GLY A 337 -14.54 12.67 20.52
N PHE A 338 -14.78 12.96 19.26
CA PHE A 338 -14.90 11.97 18.21
C PHE A 338 -14.22 12.45 16.91
N MET A 339 -13.91 11.52 16.05
CA MET A 339 -13.44 11.77 14.70
C MET A 339 -14.65 11.78 13.76
N PRO A 340 -14.95 12.90 13.09
CA PRO A 340 -16.03 12.93 12.11
C PRO A 340 -15.62 12.19 10.84
N ARG A 341 -16.58 11.49 10.22
CA ARG A 341 -16.42 10.98 8.87
C ARG A 341 -16.50 12.14 7.88
N ASP A 342 -15.62 12.18 6.93
CA ASP A 342 -15.77 13.07 5.77
C ASP A 342 -16.87 12.50 4.85
N THR A 343 -18.01 13.16 4.84
CA THR A 343 -19.18 12.81 4.02
C THR A 343 -19.33 13.76 2.82
N ARG A 344 -18.34 14.64 2.61
CA ARG A 344 -18.34 15.49 1.44
C ARG A 344 -18.27 14.67 0.17
N THR A 345 -19.05 15.04 -0.79
CA THR A 345 -18.92 14.60 -2.18
C THR A 345 -18.61 15.81 -3.05
N VAL A 346 -18.12 15.57 -4.23
CA VAL A 346 -17.86 16.64 -5.20
C VAL A 346 -18.84 16.49 -6.35
N GLU A 347 -19.59 17.52 -6.64
CA GLU A 347 -20.37 17.61 -7.87
C GLU A 347 -19.51 18.25 -8.96
N THR A 348 -19.26 17.48 -10.01
CA THR A 348 -18.49 17.87 -11.20
C THR A 348 -19.31 17.60 -12.45
N PRO A 349 -19.04 18.27 -13.59
CA PRO A 349 -19.73 17.99 -14.84
C PRO A 349 -19.44 16.59 -15.41
N PHE A 350 -18.33 15.96 -14.99
CA PHE A 350 -17.94 14.60 -15.33
C PHE A 350 -17.05 14.03 -14.23
N GLU A 351 -16.89 12.71 -14.19
CA GLU A 351 -16.02 12.00 -13.23
C GLU A 351 -14.74 11.51 -13.92
N VAL A 352 -13.62 11.54 -13.19
CA VAL A 352 -12.35 10.94 -13.61
C VAL A 352 -12.03 9.76 -12.73
N GLY A 353 -12.03 8.57 -13.31
CA GLY A 353 -11.60 7.37 -12.60
C GLY A 353 -10.09 7.39 -12.41
N ILE A 354 -9.60 7.18 -11.18
CA ILE A 354 -8.19 6.94 -10.89
C ILE A 354 -8.06 5.56 -10.25
N ASP A 355 -7.43 4.62 -10.95
CA ASP A 355 -7.21 3.28 -10.42
C ASP A 355 -6.03 3.27 -9.44
N THR A 356 -6.31 2.97 -8.19
CA THR A 356 -5.32 2.87 -7.11
C THR A 356 -5.19 1.45 -6.56
N ASP A 357 -5.76 0.45 -7.23
CA ASP A 357 -5.81 -0.93 -6.76
C ASP A 357 -6.34 -1.02 -5.30
N SER A 358 -5.56 -1.66 -4.42
CA SER A 358 -5.85 -1.78 -2.99
C SER A 358 -5.11 -0.75 -2.12
N ILE A 359 -4.54 0.29 -2.72
CA ILE A 359 -3.79 1.33 -2.00
C ILE A 359 -4.79 2.22 -1.27
N GLY A 360 -4.55 2.45 0.02
CA GLY A 360 -5.37 3.29 0.87
C GLY A 360 -4.62 4.47 1.43
N GLY A 361 -5.37 5.44 1.98
CA GLY A 361 -4.83 6.64 2.60
C GLY A 361 -4.88 7.87 1.68
N PRO A 362 -4.96 9.08 2.25
CA PRO A 362 -5.16 10.32 1.48
C PRO A 362 -3.86 10.94 0.93
N SER A 363 -2.71 10.28 1.13
CA SER A 363 -1.38 10.87 0.91
C SER A 363 -0.98 11.07 -0.57
N ALA A 364 -1.84 10.67 -1.50
CA ALA A 364 -1.61 10.85 -2.94
C ALA A 364 -2.35 12.08 -3.51
N GLY A 365 -3.09 12.83 -2.68
CA GLY A 365 -3.91 13.96 -3.11
C GLY A 365 -3.16 14.97 -3.96
N LEU A 366 -1.98 15.43 -3.51
CA LEU A 366 -1.13 16.34 -4.28
C LEU A 366 -0.76 15.77 -5.66
N ALA A 367 -0.35 14.48 -5.71
CA ALA A 367 0.03 13.85 -6.98
C ALA A 367 -1.16 13.72 -7.94
N PHE A 368 -2.34 13.39 -7.42
CA PHE A 368 -3.57 13.30 -8.23
C PHE A 368 -3.98 14.67 -8.76
N THR A 369 -3.94 15.71 -7.92
CA THR A 369 -4.26 17.08 -8.33
C THR A 369 -3.33 17.55 -9.44
N LEU A 370 -2.01 17.39 -9.26
CA LEU A 370 -1.03 17.79 -10.26
C LEU A 370 -1.20 17.03 -11.57
N ALA A 371 -1.45 15.71 -11.50
CA ALA A 371 -1.63 14.90 -12.69
C ALA A 371 -2.94 15.21 -13.43
N LEU A 372 -4.03 15.51 -12.71
CA LEU A 372 -5.27 15.97 -13.32
C LEU A 372 -5.08 17.31 -14.05
N ILE A 373 -4.36 18.24 -13.44
CA ILE A 373 -4.05 19.53 -14.09
C ILE A 373 -3.18 19.29 -15.33
N ASP A 374 -2.18 18.43 -15.24
CA ASP A 374 -1.27 18.11 -16.35
C ASP A 374 -2.00 17.49 -17.55
N GLU A 375 -2.90 16.53 -17.30
CA GLU A 375 -3.70 15.85 -18.33
C GLU A 375 -4.80 16.72 -18.95
N LEU A 376 -5.28 17.72 -18.22
CA LEU A 376 -6.39 18.59 -18.63
C LEU A 376 -5.93 19.98 -19.09
N SER A 377 -4.65 20.29 -19.05
CA SER A 377 -4.09 21.55 -19.56
C SER A 377 -3.10 21.30 -20.69
N GLN A 378 -3.01 22.24 -21.62
CA GLN A 378 -2.07 22.16 -22.72
C GLN A 378 -0.62 22.34 -22.23
N GLY A 379 0.29 21.50 -22.71
CA GLY A 379 1.70 21.52 -22.34
C GLY A 379 2.07 20.40 -21.36
N SER A 380 3.20 20.53 -20.67
CA SER A 380 3.67 19.59 -19.65
C SER A 380 4.07 20.33 -18.39
N LEU A 381 3.40 20.07 -17.27
CA LEU A 381 3.78 20.66 -15.98
C LEU A 381 5.16 20.26 -15.50
N THR A 382 5.69 19.15 -15.97
CA THR A 382 6.95 18.57 -15.50
C THR A 382 8.13 18.83 -16.42
N GLY A 383 7.90 19.36 -17.63
CA GLY A 383 8.97 19.62 -18.60
C GLY A 383 9.80 18.38 -18.94
N ALA A 384 9.15 17.25 -19.21
CA ALA A 384 9.76 15.95 -19.52
C ALA A 384 10.56 15.32 -18.34
N VAL A 385 10.32 15.75 -17.11
CA VAL A 385 10.98 15.23 -15.91
C VAL A 385 10.04 14.28 -15.16
N LYS A 386 10.61 13.23 -14.55
CA LYS A 386 9.85 12.36 -13.62
C LYS A 386 9.79 13.04 -12.26
N VAL A 387 8.58 13.36 -11.83
CA VAL A 387 8.30 14.01 -10.55
C VAL A 387 7.49 13.08 -9.67
N ALA A 388 7.97 12.82 -8.47
CA ALA A 388 7.20 12.18 -7.43
C ALA A 388 6.57 13.24 -6.51
N ALA A 389 5.34 13.00 -6.06
CA ALA A 389 4.67 13.89 -5.13
C ALA A 389 3.94 13.09 -4.05
N THR A 390 3.92 13.61 -2.83
CA THR A 390 3.12 13.10 -1.72
C THR A 390 2.62 14.26 -0.87
N GLY A 391 1.45 14.12 -0.30
CA GLY A 391 0.75 15.12 0.50
C GLY A 391 -0.75 14.88 0.43
N THR A 392 -1.46 15.16 1.52
CA THR A 392 -2.91 15.33 1.40
C THR A 392 -3.19 16.63 0.67
N MET A 393 -4.33 16.70 0.00
CA MET A 393 -4.83 17.94 -0.60
C MET A 393 -6.12 18.33 0.11
N ASP A 394 -6.25 19.60 0.45
CA ASP A 394 -7.49 20.17 0.95
C ASP A 394 -8.14 21.10 -0.08
N GLY A 395 -9.43 21.40 0.10
CA GLY A 395 -10.20 22.21 -0.85
C GLY A 395 -9.75 23.67 -0.97
N ASP A 396 -8.93 24.16 -0.03
CA ASP A 396 -8.27 25.47 -0.04
C ASP A 396 -6.87 25.43 -0.68
N GLU A 397 -6.55 24.36 -1.42
CA GLU A 397 -5.25 24.09 -2.06
C GLU A 397 -4.09 23.87 -1.07
N SER A 398 -4.33 23.73 0.23
CA SER A 398 -3.28 23.44 1.20
C SER A 398 -2.80 21.98 1.12
N VAL A 399 -1.50 21.78 1.35
CA VAL A 399 -0.84 20.47 1.32
C VAL A 399 -0.53 20.01 2.74
N GLY A 400 -1.22 18.96 3.18
CA GLY A 400 -1.09 18.45 4.54
C GLY A 400 -0.07 17.33 4.70
N ALA A 401 0.40 17.14 5.94
CA ALA A 401 1.41 16.16 6.33
C ALA A 401 0.95 14.72 6.10
N VAL A 402 1.93 13.83 5.85
CA VAL A 402 1.71 12.41 5.61
C VAL A 402 2.77 11.56 6.33
N GLY A 403 2.49 10.29 6.55
CA GLY A 403 3.45 9.36 7.15
C GLY A 403 4.46 8.78 6.15
N ALA A 404 5.50 8.15 6.70
CA ALA A 404 6.50 7.36 5.97
C ALA A 404 7.30 8.15 4.92
N ILE A 405 7.64 9.40 5.19
CA ILE A 405 8.40 10.24 4.27
C ILE A 405 9.75 9.64 3.90
N PRO A 406 10.57 9.11 4.83
CA PRO A 406 11.84 8.47 4.48
C PRO A 406 11.67 7.32 3.49
N GLN A 407 10.73 6.41 3.75
CA GLN A 407 10.45 5.24 2.91
C GLN A 407 9.91 5.65 1.53
N LYS A 408 9.05 6.67 1.50
CA LYS A 408 8.56 7.25 0.25
C LYS A 408 9.66 7.90 -0.57
N ALA A 409 10.64 8.55 0.08
CA ALA A 409 11.79 9.13 -0.61
C ALA A 409 12.66 8.06 -1.28
N VAL A 410 12.86 6.91 -0.63
CA VAL A 410 13.56 5.76 -1.21
C VAL A 410 12.79 5.25 -2.44
N ALA A 411 11.48 5.02 -2.32
CA ALA A 411 10.63 4.56 -3.42
C ALA A 411 10.65 5.54 -4.61
N ALA A 412 10.59 6.84 -4.36
CA ALA A 412 10.67 7.88 -5.39
C ALA A 412 12.02 7.86 -6.11
N ARG A 413 13.13 7.82 -5.36
CA ARG A 413 14.50 7.76 -5.91
C ARG A 413 14.69 6.51 -6.77
N ASP A 414 14.28 5.34 -6.28
CA ASP A 414 14.49 4.06 -6.94
C ASP A 414 13.63 3.91 -8.20
N SER A 415 12.52 4.65 -8.29
CA SER A 415 11.70 4.78 -9.51
C SER A 415 12.26 5.77 -10.52
N GLY A 416 13.37 6.45 -10.19
CA GLY A 416 14.08 7.37 -11.10
C GLY A 416 13.53 8.79 -11.09
N ALA A 417 12.71 9.18 -10.10
CA ALA A 417 12.27 10.56 -9.92
C ALA A 417 13.46 11.50 -9.81
N LYS A 418 13.35 12.66 -10.43
CA LYS A 418 14.36 13.73 -10.35
C LYS A 418 13.98 14.82 -9.35
N LEU A 419 12.72 14.92 -9.07
CA LEU A 419 12.11 15.80 -8.07
C LEU A 419 11.16 15.00 -7.20
N PHE A 420 11.20 15.25 -5.89
CA PHE A 420 10.22 14.74 -4.95
C PHE A 420 9.61 15.90 -4.15
N LEU A 421 8.31 16.11 -4.32
CA LEU A 421 7.53 17.12 -3.61
C LEU A 421 6.94 16.50 -2.34
N ILE A 422 7.23 17.12 -1.19
CA ILE A 422 6.75 16.69 0.12
C ILE A 422 6.09 17.86 0.86
N PRO A 423 5.17 17.60 1.80
CA PRO A 423 4.53 18.68 2.55
C PRO A 423 5.52 19.50 3.38
N ALA A 424 5.37 20.82 3.40
CA ALA A 424 6.18 21.71 4.25
C ALA A 424 5.90 21.53 5.75
N SER A 425 4.74 21.00 6.09
CA SER A 425 4.31 20.69 7.46
C SER A 425 4.93 19.42 8.06
N GLN A 426 5.80 18.73 7.32
CA GLN A 426 6.53 17.56 7.83
C GLN A 426 7.55 17.94 8.92
N SER A 427 7.90 16.96 9.76
CA SER A 427 8.96 17.18 10.75
C SER A 427 10.29 17.54 10.08
N ALA A 428 11.09 18.40 10.73
CA ALA A 428 12.42 18.76 10.21
C ALA A 428 13.34 17.52 10.06
N ALA A 429 13.13 16.48 10.87
CA ALA A 429 13.86 15.23 10.80
C ALA A 429 13.52 14.44 9.53
N ASP A 430 12.23 14.30 9.19
CA ASP A 430 11.77 13.61 7.99
C ASP A 430 12.24 14.34 6.72
N ILE A 431 12.12 15.67 6.68
CA ILE A 431 12.62 16.49 5.56
C ILE A 431 14.11 16.29 5.36
N ALA A 432 14.88 16.34 6.46
CA ALA A 432 16.33 16.13 6.39
C ALA A 432 16.70 14.72 5.93
N GLN A 433 15.95 13.70 6.36
CA GLN A 433 16.17 12.33 5.94
C GLN A 433 15.79 12.12 4.46
N ALA A 434 14.66 12.64 4.01
CA ALA A 434 14.28 12.59 2.60
C ALA A 434 15.34 13.23 1.70
N ARG A 435 15.89 14.37 2.11
CA ARG A 435 17.00 15.03 1.37
C ARG A 435 18.28 14.20 1.36
N ARG A 436 18.60 13.51 2.47
CA ARG A 436 19.75 12.59 2.49
C ARG A 436 19.54 11.41 1.54
N VAL A 437 18.33 10.83 1.52
CA VAL A 437 17.96 9.74 0.60
C VAL A 437 18.03 10.19 -0.84
N GLY A 438 17.52 11.38 -1.17
CA GLY A 438 17.57 11.93 -2.53
C GLY A 438 19.01 12.17 -3.02
N GLY A 439 19.88 12.66 -2.14
CA GLY A 439 21.31 12.91 -2.41
C GLY A 439 21.51 13.77 -3.66
N ALA A 440 22.38 13.33 -4.57
CA ALA A 440 22.62 13.98 -5.86
C ALA A 440 21.68 13.51 -6.98
N GLN A 441 20.86 12.48 -6.75
CA GLN A 441 20.06 11.83 -7.79
C GLN A 441 18.65 12.43 -7.90
N MET A 442 18.10 12.91 -6.77
CA MET A 442 16.73 13.38 -6.66
C MET A 442 16.66 14.61 -5.76
N ARG A 443 16.22 15.72 -6.30
CA ARG A 443 15.94 16.95 -5.54
C ARG A 443 14.69 16.74 -4.67
N VAL A 444 14.71 17.19 -3.41
CA VAL A 444 13.56 17.12 -2.50
C VAL A 444 13.17 18.53 -2.08
N GLU A 445 11.95 18.91 -2.43
CA GLU A 445 11.38 20.22 -2.15
C GLU A 445 10.12 20.12 -1.30
N THR A 446 9.93 21.12 -0.44
CA THR A 446 8.80 21.23 0.44
C THR A 446 7.78 22.19 -0.13
N VAL A 447 6.48 21.81 -0.06
CA VAL A 447 5.35 22.62 -0.54
C VAL A 447 4.30 22.75 0.55
N ALA A 448 3.79 23.94 0.77
CA ALA A 448 2.68 24.22 1.68
C ALA A 448 1.35 24.28 0.93
N THR A 449 1.38 24.63 -0.36
CA THR A 449 0.21 24.82 -1.21
C THR A 449 0.42 24.21 -2.60
N LEU A 450 -0.67 24.02 -3.34
CA LEU A 450 -0.61 23.66 -4.77
C LEU A 450 0.20 24.68 -5.57
N GLN A 451 0.05 25.99 -5.25
CA GLN A 451 0.79 27.05 -5.94
C GLN A 451 2.31 26.89 -5.77
N ASP A 452 2.79 26.55 -4.56
CA ASP A 452 4.23 26.27 -4.34
C ASP A 452 4.72 25.13 -5.26
N ALA A 453 3.91 24.06 -5.38
CA ALA A 453 4.25 22.93 -6.24
C ALA A 453 4.35 23.35 -7.72
N LEU A 454 3.38 24.10 -8.22
CA LEU A 454 3.36 24.63 -9.59
C LEU A 454 4.55 25.56 -9.88
N ASP A 455 4.93 26.42 -8.92
CA ASP A 455 6.08 27.30 -9.06
C ASP A 455 7.41 26.54 -9.10
N ILE A 456 7.55 25.48 -8.32
CA ILE A 456 8.71 24.58 -8.36
C ILE A 456 8.77 23.84 -9.71
N LEU A 457 7.64 23.32 -10.19
CA LEU A 457 7.56 22.62 -11.48
C LEU A 457 7.92 23.56 -12.63
N ARG A 458 7.43 24.79 -12.62
CA ARG A 458 7.85 25.83 -13.57
C ARG A 458 9.36 26.07 -13.53
N GLY A 459 9.94 26.07 -12.34
CA GLY A 459 11.38 26.27 -12.14
C GLY A 459 12.27 25.14 -12.71
N ILE A 460 11.71 23.97 -13.01
CA ILE A 460 12.42 22.84 -13.64
C ILE A 460 12.13 22.69 -15.14
N GLY A 461 11.38 23.61 -15.72
CA GLY A 461 11.06 23.64 -17.16
C GLY A 461 9.64 23.23 -17.50
N GLY A 462 8.75 23.16 -16.50
CA GLY A 462 7.32 22.94 -16.72
C GLY A 462 6.64 24.16 -17.34
N ASP A 463 5.60 23.91 -18.13
CA ASP A 463 4.82 24.92 -18.80
C ASP A 463 3.93 25.71 -17.81
N LEU A 464 3.56 26.91 -18.21
CA LEU A 464 2.59 27.72 -17.50
C LEU A 464 1.17 27.17 -17.75
N LEU A 465 0.39 27.09 -16.67
CA LEU A 465 -1.04 26.88 -16.85
C LEU A 465 -1.64 28.05 -17.67
N PRO A 466 -2.53 27.78 -18.63
CA PRO A 466 -3.29 28.84 -19.28
C PRO A 466 -4.09 29.62 -18.21
N ASP A 467 -4.09 30.94 -18.30
CA ASP A 467 -4.92 31.78 -17.41
C ASP A 467 -6.38 31.36 -17.54
N ALA A 468 -7.05 31.06 -16.45
CA ALA A 468 -8.47 30.65 -16.40
C ALA A 468 -9.44 31.73 -16.95
N THR A 469 -8.92 32.89 -17.41
CA THR A 469 -9.66 34.04 -17.88
C THR A 469 -9.79 34.20 -19.40
N THR A 470 -9.31 33.25 -20.21
CA THR A 470 -9.30 33.34 -21.69
C THR A 470 -10.15 32.27 -22.39
N SER A 471 -11.27 31.85 -21.83
CA SER A 471 -12.32 31.18 -22.60
C SER A 471 -13.39 32.25 -22.98
N ASP A 472 -13.23 32.80 -24.17
CA ASP A 472 -14.29 33.61 -24.85
C ASP A 472 -15.54 32.75 -25.14
#